data_14337ec60338bcca58ea46e04bf1044b
#
_entry.id   14337ec60338bcca58ea46e04bf1044b
#
_cell.length_a   1.000
_cell.length_b   1.000
_cell.length_c   1.000
_cell.angle_alpha   90.00
_cell.angle_beta   90.00
_cell.angle_gamma   90.00
#
_symmetry.space_group_name_H-M   'P 1'
#
loop_
_entity.id
_entity.type
_entity.pdbx_description
1 polymer ?
#
loop_
_entity_poly.entity_id
_entity_poly.type
_entity_poly.pdbx_seq_one_letter_code
_entity_poly.pdbx_strand_id
1 'polypeptide(L)'
;MLLLHPSHCGSLLPVSNSSLKSLRQHRFLGSHARVVFATARASYAANSPPPAAEDPSKAEKLAQVSKRLEVTGRYFKRLGNLGFWSQLACIVVSAGITAFSVLITGNATSPTTFYLTVAGIAAGFVSVFWSFGFIRLGTKLQSVDPEQAPPRIEVVENIKNGVGINLFGMGATILGMQATVGVLVAKALTSSAAPVLQRPSPSYSPVLALDVFLVQASANALLSHFLGLLFSLELLRSVTLSQNAPPPKPA
;
A
#
# COMPACT_ATOMS: atom_id res chain seq x y z
N MET A 1 -14.57 57.77 16.80
CA MET A 1 -15.46 57.87 17.96
C MET A 1 -15.44 56.54 18.64
N LEU A 2 -14.57 56.46 19.65
CA LEU A 2 -14.82 56.08 21.05
C LEU A 2 -15.04 54.57 21.25
N LEU A 3 -13.98 53.86 21.76
CA LEU A 3 -13.74 53.53 23.21
C LEU A 3 -14.64 52.34 23.66
N LEU A 4 -14.19 51.27 24.32
CA LEU A 4 -13.30 51.08 25.44
C LEU A 4 -13.14 49.57 25.70
N HIS A 5 -11.98 49.16 26.12
CA HIS A 5 -11.62 48.03 26.98
C HIS A 5 -12.37 48.05 28.34
N PRO A 6 -12.44 46.97 29.21
CA PRO A 6 -11.32 46.23 29.75
C PRO A 6 -11.52 44.75 30.16
N SER A 7 -10.44 44.01 30.24
CA SER A 7 -9.88 43.20 31.33
C SER A 7 -10.79 42.35 32.25
N HIS A 8 -10.46 41.02 32.34
CA HIS A 8 -10.28 40.26 33.61
C HIS A 8 -9.61 38.93 33.23
N CYS A 9 -8.41 38.64 33.57
CA CYS A 9 -7.75 38.26 34.83
C CYS A 9 -8.30 36.99 35.48
N GLY A 10 -7.39 36.00 35.60
CA GLY A 10 -7.50 34.82 36.50
C GLY A 10 -7.64 33.50 35.74
N SER A 11 -6.89 32.47 35.94
CA SER A 11 -5.99 32.07 37.00
C SER A 11 -5.12 30.92 36.48
N LEU A 12 -3.84 30.99 36.73
CA LEU A 12 -2.88 29.90 36.57
C LEU A 12 -3.18 28.78 37.61
N LEU A 13 -3.34 27.55 37.14
CA LEU A 13 -3.19 26.38 37.99
C LEU A 13 -1.94 25.61 37.54
N PRO A 14 -1.15 25.09 38.49
CA PRO A 14 0.14 24.50 38.22
C PRO A 14 -0.01 23.08 37.69
N VAL A 15 0.63 22.78 36.56
CA VAL A 15 0.80 21.42 36.05
C VAL A 15 1.79 20.70 36.95
N SER A 16 1.30 19.70 37.64
CA SER A 16 2.04 18.80 38.52
C SER A 16 3.07 17.98 37.73
N ASN A 17 4.32 18.25 38.02
CA ASN A 17 5.52 17.57 37.50
C ASN A 17 5.74 16.24 38.27
N SER A 18 4.98 15.18 37.97
CA SER A 18 5.12 13.87 38.62
C SER A 18 5.37 12.67 37.70
N SER A 19 5.69 12.88 36.41
CA SER A 19 5.84 11.76 35.46
C SER A 19 7.26 11.47 34.96
N LEU A 20 8.30 12.13 35.49
CA LEU A 20 9.69 11.96 35.03
C LEU A 20 10.65 11.28 36.03
N LYS A 21 10.15 10.73 37.13
CA LYS A 21 11.01 10.01 38.11
C LYS A 21 10.95 8.48 38.04
N SER A 22 10.10 7.90 37.20
CA SER A 22 9.93 6.42 37.13
C SER A 22 10.89 5.71 36.17
N LEU A 23 11.61 6.41 35.30
CA LEU A 23 12.44 5.76 34.27
C LEU A 23 13.94 5.63 34.63
N ARG A 24 14.35 6.06 35.82
CA ARG A 24 15.77 6.02 36.26
C ARG A 24 16.10 4.95 37.29
N GLN A 25 15.13 4.18 37.79
CA GLN A 25 15.35 3.23 38.88
C GLN A 25 15.45 1.77 38.48
N HIS A 26 15.25 1.44 37.18
CA HIS A 26 15.33 0.05 36.69
C HIS A 26 16.70 -0.39 36.17
N ARG A 27 17.75 0.44 36.29
CA ARG A 27 19.08 0.11 35.72
C ARG A 27 20.12 -0.41 36.73
N PHE A 28 19.81 -0.49 38.01
CA PHE A 28 20.78 -0.90 39.04
C PHE A 28 20.48 -2.25 39.72
N LEU A 29 19.40 -2.94 39.39
CA LEU A 29 19.09 -4.26 39.98
C LEU A 29 19.45 -5.47 39.08
N GLY A 30 20.14 -5.23 37.96
CA GLY A 30 20.43 -6.30 36.98
C GLY A 30 21.70 -7.12 37.24
N SER A 31 22.53 -6.80 38.22
CA SER A 31 23.80 -7.49 38.40
C SER A 31 23.77 -8.62 39.46
N HIS A 32 22.98 -8.48 40.51
CA HIS A 32 22.91 -9.52 41.56
C HIS A 32 21.90 -10.64 41.27
N ALA A 33 20.92 -10.42 40.43
CA ALA A 33 19.93 -11.44 40.05
C ALA A 33 20.50 -12.52 39.11
N ARG A 34 21.57 -12.23 38.35
CA ARG A 34 22.16 -13.20 37.40
C ARG A 34 22.93 -14.32 38.06
N VAL A 35 23.49 -14.10 39.26
CA VAL A 35 24.28 -15.11 39.96
C VAL A 35 23.39 -16.14 40.69
N VAL A 36 22.24 -15.68 41.22
CA VAL A 36 21.30 -16.57 41.92
C VAL A 36 20.53 -17.49 40.97
N PHE A 37 20.23 -17.01 39.75
CA PHE A 37 19.55 -17.86 38.74
C PHE A 37 20.45 -18.89 38.07
N ALA A 38 21.77 -18.71 38.05
CA ALA A 38 22.69 -19.68 37.48
C ALA A 38 22.85 -20.93 38.39
N THR A 39 22.81 -20.76 39.72
CA THR A 39 22.90 -21.90 40.65
C THR A 39 21.59 -22.68 40.78
N ALA A 40 20.43 -22.01 40.69
CA ALA A 40 19.13 -22.69 40.68
C ALA A 40 18.89 -23.49 39.39
N ARG A 41 19.47 -23.06 38.25
CA ARG A 41 19.30 -23.75 36.97
C ARG A 41 20.13 -25.04 36.89
N ALA A 42 21.25 -25.12 37.58
CA ALA A 42 22.07 -26.33 37.65
C ALA A 42 21.42 -27.45 38.48
N SER A 43 20.65 -27.11 39.54
CA SER A 43 19.93 -28.07 40.35
C SER A 43 18.63 -28.59 39.73
N TYR A 44 18.01 -27.80 38.86
CA TYR A 44 16.78 -28.20 38.16
C TYR A 44 17.04 -29.06 36.92
N ALA A 45 18.23 -28.97 36.33
CA ALA A 45 18.60 -29.77 35.15
C ALA A 45 18.86 -31.25 35.46
N ALA A 46 19.08 -31.61 36.73
CA ALA A 46 19.34 -32.99 37.13
C ALA A 46 18.07 -33.85 37.30
N ASN A 47 16.88 -33.25 37.37
CA ASN A 47 15.60 -33.94 37.57
C ASN A 47 14.53 -33.63 36.50
N SER A 48 14.92 -33.01 35.40
CA SER A 48 14.00 -32.89 34.26
C SER A 48 13.93 -34.23 33.53
N PRO A 49 12.73 -34.76 33.26
CA PRO A 49 12.62 -35.93 32.40
C PRO A 49 13.26 -35.58 31.06
N PRO A 50 13.93 -36.53 30.39
CA PRO A 50 14.55 -36.28 29.08
C PRO A 50 13.51 -35.65 28.18
N PRO A 51 13.88 -34.64 27.37
CA PRO A 51 12.95 -34.00 26.47
C PRO A 51 12.24 -35.10 25.70
N ALA A 52 10.91 -35.14 25.85
CA ALA A 52 10.06 -36.12 25.16
C ALA A 52 10.48 -36.12 23.69
N ALA A 53 10.92 -37.30 23.19
CA ALA A 53 11.34 -37.45 21.82
C ALA A 53 10.23 -36.82 20.93
N GLU A 54 10.56 -35.73 20.26
CA GLU A 54 9.61 -35.06 19.38
C GLU A 54 9.11 -36.11 18.40
N ASP A 55 7.82 -36.31 18.38
CA ASP A 55 7.14 -37.27 17.50
C ASP A 55 7.66 -37.06 16.08
N PRO A 56 8.40 -38.02 15.47
CA PRO A 56 9.01 -37.86 14.16
C PRO A 56 7.98 -37.42 13.09
N SER A 57 6.70 -37.78 13.31
CA SER A 57 5.60 -37.34 12.43
C SER A 57 5.31 -35.84 12.54
N LYS A 58 5.53 -35.24 13.71
CA LYS A 58 5.36 -33.79 13.94
C LYS A 58 6.50 -33.00 13.30
N ALA A 59 7.73 -33.47 13.45
CA ALA A 59 8.93 -32.86 12.85
C ALA A 59 8.84 -32.87 11.31
N GLU A 60 8.39 -33.97 10.72
CA GLU A 60 8.19 -34.09 9.27
C GLU A 60 7.09 -33.14 8.76
N LYS A 61 5.96 -33.03 9.45
CA LYS A 61 4.88 -32.08 9.11
C LYS A 61 5.36 -30.63 9.17
N LEU A 62 6.11 -30.26 10.22
CA LEU A 62 6.70 -28.92 10.35
C LEU A 62 7.67 -28.61 9.22
N ALA A 63 8.53 -29.55 8.84
CA ALA A 63 9.44 -29.41 7.71
C ALA A 63 8.70 -29.21 6.37
N GLN A 64 7.61 -29.93 6.14
CA GLN A 64 6.77 -29.76 4.96
C GLN A 64 6.08 -28.39 4.94
N VAL A 65 5.56 -27.92 6.09
CA VAL A 65 4.95 -26.58 6.21
C VAL A 65 5.99 -25.51 5.95
N SER A 66 7.17 -25.60 6.56
CA SER A 66 8.28 -24.66 6.34
C SER A 66 8.64 -24.54 4.86
N LYS A 67 8.82 -25.66 4.17
CA LYS A 67 9.12 -25.70 2.73
C LYS A 67 8.02 -25.04 1.90
N ARG A 68 6.74 -25.26 2.23
CA ARG A 68 5.61 -24.59 1.55
C ARG A 68 5.61 -23.10 1.79
N LEU A 69 5.86 -22.65 3.02
CA LEU A 69 5.95 -21.23 3.37
C LEU A 69 7.09 -20.53 2.62
N GLU A 70 8.24 -21.19 2.54
CA GLU A 70 9.40 -20.66 1.81
C GLU A 70 9.11 -20.48 0.31
N VAL A 71 8.50 -21.47 -0.34
CA VAL A 71 8.13 -21.40 -1.76
C VAL A 71 7.09 -20.29 -1.99
N THR A 72 6.06 -20.25 -1.14
CA THR A 72 5.02 -19.20 -1.22
C THR A 72 5.62 -17.83 -0.99
N GLY A 73 6.48 -17.66 0.00
CA GLY A 73 7.16 -16.41 0.30
C GLY A 73 8.05 -15.92 -0.85
N ARG A 74 8.78 -16.81 -1.51
CA ARG A 74 9.55 -16.46 -2.73
C ARG A 74 8.66 -15.98 -3.86
N TYR A 75 7.52 -16.63 -4.05
CA TYR A 75 6.55 -16.23 -5.06
C TYR A 75 5.96 -14.85 -4.78
N PHE A 76 5.53 -14.61 -3.53
CA PHE A 76 5.04 -13.30 -3.08
C PHE A 76 6.08 -12.18 -3.28
N LYS A 77 7.32 -12.44 -2.92
CA LYS A 77 8.41 -11.46 -3.09
C LYS A 77 8.65 -11.13 -4.55
N ARG A 78 8.65 -12.14 -5.43
CA ARG A 78 8.87 -11.95 -6.88
C ARG A 78 7.71 -11.19 -7.53
N LEU A 79 6.46 -11.64 -7.30
CA LEU A 79 5.29 -10.98 -7.86
C LEU A 79 5.07 -9.59 -7.26
N GLY A 80 5.25 -9.45 -5.94
CA GLY A 80 5.15 -8.16 -5.26
C GLY A 80 6.18 -7.16 -5.81
N ASN A 81 7.42 -7.59 -6.04
CA ASN A 81 8.46 -6.74 -6.61
C ASN A 81 8.14 -6.33 -8.06
N LEU A 82 7.69 -7.26 -8.88
CA LEU A 82 7.27 -6.97 -10.25
C LEU A 82 6.07 -6.01 -10.28
N GLY A 83 5.06 -6.27 -9.42
CA GLY A 83 3.90 -5.40 -9.26
C GLY A 83 4.28 -4.01 -8.79
N PHE A 84 5.15 -3.89 -7.80
CA PHE A 84 5.63 -2.61 -7.28
C PHE A 84 6.29 -1.76 -8.37
N TRP A 85 7.30 -2.29 -9.06
CA TRP A 85 8.04 -1.52 -10.06
C TRP A 85 7.20 -1.16 -11.28
N SER A 86 6.36 -2.08 -11.77
CA SER A 86 5.52 -1.81 -12.93
C SER A 86 4.45 -0.76 -12.62
N GLN A 87 3.79 -0.85 -11.46
CA GLN A 87 2.83 0.16 -11.04
C GLN A 87 3.49 1.51 -10.78
N LEU A 88 4.65 1.50 -10.08
CA LEU A 88 5.40 2.72 -9.78
C LEU A 88 5.77 3.46 -11.06
N ALA A 89 6.30 2.76 -12.07
CA ALA A 89 6.64 3.38 -13.34
C ALA A 89 5.43 4.06 -13.99
N CYS A 90 4.31 3.36 -14.10
CA CYS A 90 3.09 3.89 -14.72
C CYS A 90 2.53 5.09 -13.96
N ILE A 91 2.47 5.01 -12.60
CA ILE A 91 1.84 6.06 -11.80
C ILE A 91 2.72 7.31 -11.71
N VAL A 92 4.05 7.17 -11.68
CA VAL A 92 4.99 8.31 -11.71
C VAL A 92 4.90 9.03 -13.06
N VAL A 93 4.82 8.30 -14.17
CA VAL A 93 4.61 8.90 -15.50
C VAL A 93 3.27 9.65 -15.55
N SER A 94 2.19 9.04 -15.02
CA SER A 94 0.87 9.69 -14.94
C SER A 94 0.92 10.98 -14.12
N ALA A 95 1.53 10.95 -12.95
CA ALA A 95 1.70 12.12 -12.09
C ALA A 95 2.56 13.20 -12.75
N GLY A 96 3.65 12.81 -13.43
CA GLY A 96 4.52 13.73 -14.16
C GLY A 96 3.79 14.44 -15.29
N ILE A 97 3.03 13.71 -16.10
CA ILE A 97 2.21 14.29 -17.19
C ILE A 97 1.17 15.26 -16.61
N THR A 98 0.49 14.88 -15.52
CA THR A 98 -0.51 15.73 -14.87
C THR A 98 0.11 17.00 -14.31
N ALA A 99 1.24 16.90 -13.60
CA ALA A 99 1.96 18.05 -13.05
C ALA A 99 2.44 19.00 -14.15
N PHE A 100 3.05 18.46 -15.19
CA PHE A 100 3.51 19.22 -16.37
C PHE A 100 2.36 19.94 -17.05
N SER A 101 1.24 19.24 -17.21
CA SER A 101 0.02 19.79 -17.82
C SER A 101 -0.50 21.01 -17.05
N VAL A 102 -0.55 20.94 -15.72
CA VAL A 102 -0.98 22.06 -14.85
C VAL A 102 0.00 23.23 -14.92
N LEU A 103 1.30 22.96 -14.92
CA LEU A 103 2.33 24.02 -15.00
C LEU A 103 2.26 24.82 -16.28
N ILE A 104 1.96 24.18 -17.43
CA ILE A 104 1.89 24.87 -18.73
C ILE A 104 0.59 25.65 -18.89
N THR A 105 -0.52 25.12 -18.39
CA THR A 105 -1.84 25.68 -18.68
C THR A 105 -2.36 26.63 -17.61
N GLY A 106 -1.77 26.60 -16.41
CA GLY A 106 -2.09 27.46 -15.29
C GLY A 106 -3.46 27.22 -14.63
N ASN A 107 -4.42 26.62 -15.34
CA ASN A 107 -5.76 26.32 -14.83
C ASN A 107 -6.35 25.07 -15.49
N ALA A 108 -6.97 24.21 -14.70
CA ALA A 108 -7.76 23.10 -15.20
C ALA A 108 -9.05 23.61 -15.85
N THR A 109 -9.27 23.29 -17.12
CA THR A 109 -10.45 23.74 -17.89
C THR A 109 -11.76 23.22 -17.30
N SER A 110 -11.71 22.05 -16.63
CA SER A 110 -12.82 21.46 -15.90
C SER A 110 -12.31 20.93 -14.57
N PRO A 111 -12.65 21.56 -13.43
CA PRO A 111 -12.15 21.12 -12.13
C PRO A 111 -12.57 19.69 -11.79
N THR A 112 -13.76 19.27 -12.16
CA THR A 112 -14.29 17.93 -11.87
C THR A 112 -13.46 16.82 -12.54
N THR A 113 -13.13 16.98 -13.82
CA THR A 113 -12.32 15.98 -14.57
C THR A 113 -10.91 15.90 -14.01
N PHE A 114 -10.32 17.02 -13.67
CA PHE A 114 -9.01 17.10 -13.05
C PHE A 114 -8.97 16.40 -11.70
N TYR A 115 -9.92 16.68 -10.79
CA TYR A 115 -9.97 16.04 -9.48
C TYR A 115 -10.18 14.53 -9.55
N LEU A 116 -10.99 14.02 -10.48
CA LEU A 116 -11.16 12.58 -10.69
C LEU A 116 -9.86 11.92 -11.16
N THR A 117 -9.13 12.54 -12.08
CA THR A 117 -7.82 12.04 -12.53
C THR A 117 -6.79 12.04 -11.39
N VAL A 118 -6.72 13.13 -10.62
CA VAL A 118 -5.83 13.23 -9.45
C VAL A 118 -6.19 12.20 -8.38
N ALA A 119 -7.49 11.99 -8.12
CA ALA A 119 -7.94 10.94 -7.18
C ALA A 119 -7.52 9.54 -7.64
N GLY A 120 -7.62 9.23 -8.93
CA GLY A 120 -7.12 7.98 -9.50
C GLY A 120 -5.60 7.83 -9.32
N ILE A 121 -4.82 8.89 -9.58
CA ILE A 121 -3.38 8.89 -9.38
C ILE A 121 -3.02 8.70 -7.91
N ALA A 122 -3.70 9.39 -6.98
CA ALA A 122 -3.50 9.24 -5.54
C ALA A 122 -3.79 7.80 -5.07
N ALA A 123 -4.90 7.21 -5.52
CA ALA A 123 -5.20 5.80 -5.27
C ALA A 123 -4.12 4.87 -5.85
N GLY A 124 -3.51 5.22 -6.98
CA GLY A 124 -2.40 4.50 -7.59
C GLY A 124 -1.16 4.49 -6.70
N PHE A 125 -0.79 5.60 -6.10
CA PHE A 125 0.31 5.64 -5.12
C PHE A 125 -0.01 4.77 -3.89
N VAL A 126 -1.24 4.83 -3.37
CA VAL A 126 -1.65 3.93 -2.27
C VAL A 126 -1.52 2.47 -2.69
N SER A 127 -1.90 2.09 -3.91
CA SER A 127 -1.74 0.72 -4.43
C SER A 127 -0.27 0.30 -4.55
N VAL A 128 0.64 1.19 -4.96
CA VAL A 128 2.08 0.94 -4.99
C VAL A 128 2.61 0.63 -3.60
N PHE A 129 2.23 1.41 -2.57
CA PHE A 129 2.60 1.12 -1.18
C PHE A 129 2.03 -0.22 -0.70
N TRP A 130 0.83 -0.59 -1.13
CA TRP A 130 0.23 -1.89 -0.82
C TRP A 130 1.01 -3.04 -1.44
N SER A 131 1.45 -2.88 -2.69
CA SER A 131 2.31 -3.87 -3.37
C SER A 131 3.67 -4.05 -2.67
N PHE A 132 4.23 -2.99 -2.09
CA PHE A 132 5.40 -3.09 -1.22
C PHE A 132 5.10 -3.91 0.04
N GLY A 133 3.88 -3.83 0.58
CA GLY A 133 3.39 -4.68 1.67
C GLY A 133 3.47 -6.18 1.32
N PHE A 134 3.17 -6.58 0.08
CA PHE A 134 3.29 -7.97 -0.37
C PHE A 134 4.76 -8.46 -0.39
N ILE A 135 5.72 -7.59 -0.74
CA ILE A 135 7.15 -7.92 -0.69
C ILE A 135 7.56 -8.19 0.76
N ARG A 136 7.15 -7.34 1.70
CA ARG A 136 7.42 -7.51 3.14
C ARG A 136 6.79 -8.79 3.69
N LEU A 137 5.55 -9.06 3.31
CA LEU A 137 4.85 -10.29 3.69
C LEU A 137 5.59 -11.52 3.16
N GLY A 138 6.02 -11.50 1.90
CA GLY A 138 6.82 -12.57 1.30
C GLY A 138 8.15 -12.81 2.03
N THR A 139 8.83 -11.75 2.45
CA THR A 139 10.06 -11.84 3.25
C THR A 139 9.75 -12.43 4.64
N LYS A 140 8.67 -12.01 5.29
CA LYS A 140 8.24 -12.53 6.59
C LYS A 140 7.92 -14.04 6.51
N LEU A 141 7.21 -14.48 5.47
CA LEU A 141 6.89 -15.90 5.26
C LEU A 141 8.14 -16.78 5.07
N GLN A 142 9.25 -16.21 4.55
CA GLN A 142 10.51 -16.94 4.38
C GLN A 142 11.34 -17.07 5.66
N SER A 143 11.21 -16.13 6.59
CA SER A 143 12.11 -16.00 7.76
C SER A 143 11.48 -16.45 9.08
N VAL A 144 10.19 -16.77 9.11
CA VAL A 144 9.46 -17.10 10.34
C VAL A 144 9.34 -18.61 10.51
N ASP A 145 9.49 -19.06 11.77
CA ASP A 145 9.16 -20.42 12.14
C ASP A 145 7.70 -20.75 11.78
N PRO A 146 7.41 -21.98 11.32
CA PRO A 146 6.07 -22.38 10.91
C PRO A 146 4.98 -22.12 11.96
N GLU A 147 5.35 -22.16 13.25
CA GLU A 147 4.42 -21.90 14.36
C GLU A 147 4.06 -20.42 14.55
N GLN A 148 4.89 -19.51 14.03
CA GLN A 148 4.71 -18.05 14.12
C GLN A 148 4.24 -17.43 12.80
N ALA A 149 3.98 -18.27 11.79
CA ALA A 149 3.52 -17.78 10.49
C ALA A 149 2.15 -17.09 10.62
N PRO A 150 1.93 -15.96 9.91
CA PRO A 150 0.65 -15.28 9.94
C PRO A 150 -0.47 -16.21 9.46
N PRO A 151 -1.65 -16.16 10.11
CA PRO A 151 -2.77 -17.00 9.71
C PRO A 151 -3.17 -16.67 8.26
N ARG A 152 -3.51 -17.71 7.52
CA ARG A 152 -3.85 -17.60 6.10
C ARG A 152 -4.98 -16.60 5.83
N ILE A 153 -5.94 -16.50 6.74
CA ILE A 153 -7.08 -15.58 6.60
C ILE A 153 -6.62 -14.13 6.54
N GLU A 154 -5.64 -13.75 7.35
CA GLU A 154 -5.03 -12.42 7.36
C GLU A 154 -4.31 -12.12 6.03
N VAL A 155 -3.58 -13.11 5.49
CA VAL A 155 -2.92 -12.98 4.18
C VAL A 155 -3.93 -12.76 3.06
N VAL A 156 -5.01 -13.54 3.04
CA VAL A 156 -6.08 -13.44 2.02
C VAL A 156 -6.80 -12.09 2.15
N GLU A 157 -7.10 -11.64 3.36
CA GLU A 157 -7.76 -10.35 3.60
C GLU A 157 -6.88 -9.18 3.13
N ASN A 158 -5.59 -9.24 3.42
CA ASN A 158 -4.64 -8.23 2.95
C ASN A 158 -4.58 -8.16 1.42
N ILE A 159 -4.61 -9.31 0.72
CA ILE A 159 -4.66 -9.34 -0.74
C ILE A 159 -5.99 -8.76 -1.26
N LYS A 160 -7.13 -9.13 -0.64
CA LYS A 160 -8.46 -8.60 -1.01
C LYS A 160 -8.53 -7.09 -0.88
N ASN A 161 -7.93 -6.52 0.16
CA ASN A 161 -7.84 -5.07 0.33
C ASN A 161 -7.03 -4.43 -0.81
N GLY A 162 -5.92 -5.05 -1.23
CA GLY A 162 -5.17 -4.62 -2.41
C GLY A 162 -6.00 -4.65 -3.70
N VAL A 163 -6.82 -5.70 -3.90
CA VAL A 163 -7.77 -5.78 -5.01
C VAL A 163 -8.78 -4.63 -4.94
N GLY A 164 -9.36 -4.37 -3.76
CA GLY A 164 -10.34 -3.30 -3.55
C GLY A 164 -9.78 -1.92 -3.88
N ILE A 165 -8.56 -1.60 -3.42
CA ILE A 165 -7.87 -0.33 -3.69
C ILE A 165 -7.66 -0.14 -5.20
N ASN A 166 -7.19 -1.17 -5.91
CA ASN A 166 -6.98 -1.10 -7.35
C ASN A 166 -8.29 -0.97 -8.13
N LEU A 167 -9.33 -1.67 -7.72
CA LEU A 167 -10.65 -1.59 -8.36
C LEU A 167 -11.27 -0.19 -8.18
N PHE A 168 -11.18 0.37 -6.98
CA PHE A 168 -11.65 1.73 -6.70
C PHE A 168 -10.89 2.78 -7.52
N GLY A 169 -9.55 2.71 -7.51
CA GLY A 169 -8.70 3.63 -8.26
C GLY A 169 -8.91 3.52 -9.77
N MET A 170 -9.09 2.31 -10.29
CA MET A 170 -9.42 2.06 -11.69
C MET A 170 -10.77 2.69 -12.06
N GLY A 171 -11.80 2.53 -11.22
CA GLY A 171 -13.12 3.14 -11.42
C GLY A 171 -13.03 4.67 -11.46
N ALA A 172 -12.34 5.30 -10.50
CA ALA A 172 -12.15 6.76 -10.46
C ALA A 172 -11.42 7.26 -11.72
N THR A 173 -10.38 6.54 -12.15
CA THR A 173 -9.59 6.88 -13.33
C THR A 173 -10.42 6.77 -14.63
N ILE A 174 -11.24 5.73 -14.76
CA ILE A 174 -12.14 5.56 -15.91
C ILE A 174 -13.15 6.70 -15.96
N LEU A 175 -13.78 7.05 -14.85
CA LEU A 175 -14.72 8.14 -14.80
C LEU A 175 -14.07 9.49 -15.17
N GLY A 176 -12.86 9.75 -14.65
CA GLY A 176 -12.08 10.94 -15.00
C GLY A 176 -11.76 11.00 -16.49
N MET A 177 -11.33 9.90 -17.07
CA MET A 177 -11.01 9.80 -18.50
C MET A 177 -12.26 10.01 -19.37
N GLN A 178 -13.38 9.36 -19.04
CA GLN A 178 -14.64 9.53 -19.77
C GLN A 178 -15.14 10.97 -19.73
N ALA A 179 -15.10 11.61 -18.57
CA ALA A 179 -15.47 13.01 -18.42
C ALA A 179 -14.56 13.93 -19.26
N THR A 180 -13.24 13.68 -19.26
CA THR A 180 -12.28 14.46 -20.07
C THR A 180 -12.53 14.28 -21.57
N VAL A 181 -12.74 13.06 -22.02
CA VAL A 181 -13.07 12.76 -23.43
C VAL A 181 -14.37 13.42 -23.83
N GLY A 182 -15.40 13.40 -22.97
CA GLY A 182 -16.68 14.08 -23.22
C GLY A 182 -16.50 15.59 -23.41
N VAL A 183 -15.69 16.24 -22.58
CA VAL A 183 -15.35 17.67 -22.74
C VAL A 183 -14.58 17.93 -24.04
N LEU A 184 -13.64 17.07 -24.41
CA LEU A 184 -12.90 17.16 -25.65
C LEU A 184 -13.82 17.10 -26.89
N VAL A 185 -14.74 16.13 -26.91
CA VAL A 185 -15.72 15.97 -28.00
C VAL A 185 -16.62 17.19 -28.10
N ALA A 186 -17.15 17.68 -26.95
CA ALA A 186 -17.98 18.89 -26.93
C ALA A 186 -17.26 20.11 -27.51
N LYS A 187 -15.98 20.32 -27.13
CA LYS A 187 -15.13 21.39 -27.65
C LYS A 187 -14.89 21.24 -29.17
N ALA A 188 -14.60 20.03 -29.63
CA ALA A 188 -14.37 19.75 -31.04
C ALA A 188 -15.60 20.03 -31.88
N LEU A 189 -16.80 19.63 -31.44
CA LEU A 189 -18.06 19.89 -32.14
C LEU A 189 -18.40 21.38 -32.17
N THR A 190 -18.25 22.11 -31.06
CA THR A 190 -18.52 23.56 -31.00
C THR A 190 -17.56 24.35 -31.87
N SER A 191 -16.26 23.97 -31.90
CA SER A 191 -15.29 24.65 -32.78
C SER A 191 -15.50 24.34 -34.27
N SER A 192 -16.05 23.18 -34.58
CA SER A 192 -16.38 22.81 -35.99
C SER A 192 -17.64 23.53 -36.50
N ALA A 193 -18.57 23.86 -35.61
CA ALA A 193 -19.82 24.55 -35.94
C ALA A 193 -19.64 26.08 -36.12
N ALA A 194 -18.49 26.65 -35.72
CA ALA A 194 -18.22 28.09 -35.87
C ALA A 194 -18.11 28.50 -37.35
N PRO A 195 -18.72 29.61 -37.79
CA PRO A 195 -18.59 30.11 -39.15
C PRO A 195 -17.12 30.33 -39.52
N VAL A 196 -16.75 30.02 -40.77
CA VAL A 196 -15.36 30.08 -41.28
C VAL A 196 -14.70 31.44 -41.09
N LEU A 197 -15.49 32.51 -41.14
CA LEU A 197 -15.08 33.93 -40.94
C LEU A 197 -14.75 34.26 -39.46
N GLN A 198 -15.25 33.48 -38.48
CA GLN A 198 -15.00 33.66 -37.04
C GLN A 198 -14.02 32.63 -36.48
N ARG A 199 -13.44 31.78 -37.28
CA ARG A 199 -12.38 30.92 -36.82
C ARG A 199 -11.18 31.76 -36.42
N PRO A 200 -10.77 31.73 -35.16
CA PRO A 200 -9.43 32.17 -34.79
C PRO A 200 -8.44 31.43 -35.66
N SER A 201 -7.35 32.11 -36.11
CA SER A 201 -6.25 31.45 -36.83
C SER A 201 -5.94 30.08 -36.25
N PRO A 202 -5.41 29.11 -37.04
CA PRO A 202 -5.14 27.74 -36.56
C PRO A 202 -4.00 27.69 -35.56
N SER A 203 -3.94 28.61 -34.63
CA SER A 203 -3.09 28.56 -33.47
C SER A 203 -3.59 27.42 -32.58
N TYR A 204 -2.77 26.45 -32.41
CA TYR A 204 -2.91 25.32 -31.51
C TYR A 204 -3.52 25.78 -30.15
N SER A 205 -4.73 25.37 -29.83
CA SER A 205 -5.37 25.76 -28.59
C SER A 205 -4.68 25.03 -27.42
N PRO A 206 -4.01 25.77 -26.51
CA PRO A 206 -3.34 25.13 -25.35
C PRO A 206 -4.32 24.35 -24.48
N VAL A 207 -5.58 24.69 -24.50
CA VAL A 207 -6.65 24.01 -23.76
C VAL A 207 -6.92 22.61 -24.31
N LEU A 208 -6.83 22.41 -25.65
CA LEU A 208 -7.00 21.09 -26.26
C LEU A 208 -5.82 20.17 -25.93
N ALA A 209 -4.61 20.72 -25.91
CA ALA A 209 -3.42 19.96 -25.55
C ALA A 209 -3.47 19.46 -24.11
N LEU A 210 -3.90 20.32 -23.16
CA LEU A 210 -4.07 19.92 -21.76
C LEU A 210 -5.00 18.72 -21.62
N ASP A 211 -6.16 18.77 -22.25
CA ASP A 211 -7.16 17.73 -22.15
C ASP A 211 -6.64 16.39 -22.71
N VAL A 212 -5.84 16.44 -23.80
CA VAL A 212 -5.16 15.25 -24.35
C VAL A 212 -4.13 14.69 -23.36
N PHE A 213 -3.34 15.55 -22.72
CA PHE A 213 -2.39 15.10 -21.70
C PHE A 213 -3.09 14.48 -20.49
N LEU A 214 -4.24 15.00 -20.07
CA LEU A 214 -5.04 14.39 -18.99
C LEU A 214 -5.58 13.01 -19.37
N VAL A 215 -6.01 12.80 -20.62
CA VAL A 215 -6.38 11.47 -21.12
C VAL A 215 -5.19 10.51 -21.08
N GLN A 216 -4.02 10.96 -21.51
CA GLN A 216 -2.80 10.16 -21.47
C GLN A 216 -2.38 9.82 -20.02
N ALA A 217 -2.46 10.79 -19.11
CA ALA A 217 -2.20 10.56 -17.68
C ALA A 217 -3.18 9.54 -17.09
N SER A 218 -4.48 9.68 -17.41
CA SER A 218 -5.50 8.73 -16.98
C SER A 218 -5.26 7.32 -17.52
N ALA A 219 -4.84 7.18 -18.78
CA ALA A 219 -4.52 5.89 -19.39
C ALA A 219 -3.35 5.19 -18.66
N ASN A 220 -2.29 5.94 -18.30
CA ASN A 220 -1.17 5.39 -17.52
C ASN A 220 -1.59 5.03 -16.09
N ALA A 221 -2.43 5.84 -15.44
CA ALA A 221 -2.97 5.51 -14.13
C ALA A 221 -3.86 4.25 -14.18
N LEU A 222 -4.70 4.12 -15.20
CA LEU A 222 -5.52 2.93 -15.45
C LEU A 222 -4.66 1.68 -15.62
N LEU A 223 -3.59 1.77 -16.42
CA LEU A 223 -2.64 0.67 -16.59
C LEU A 223 -1.96 0.29 -15.28
N SER A 224 -1.59 1.26 -14.43
CA SER A 224 -1.04 1.00 -13.10
C SER A 224 -2.00 0.19 -12.23
N HIS A 225 -3.27 0.59 -12.16
CA HIS A 225 -4.29 -0.14 -11.40
C HIS A 225 -4.59 -1.53 -11.96
N PHE A 226 -4.62 -1.66 -13.29
CA PHE A 226 -4.80 -2.95 -13.95
C PHE A 226 -3.68 -3.93 -13.58
N LEU A 227 -2.42 -3.48 -13.63
CA LEU A 227 -1.27 -4.29 -13.21
C LEU A 227 -1.36 -4.67 -11.73
N GLY A 228 -1.72 -3.72 -10.85
CA GLY A 228 -1.92 -3.99 -9.43
C GLY A 228 -3.00 -5.03 -9.17
N LEU A 229 -4.11 -4.94 -9.89
CA LEU A 229 -5.20 -5.91 -9.82
C LEU A 229 -4.74 -7.29 -10.30
N LEU A 230 -4.04 -7.36 -11.44
CA LEU A 230 -3.52 -8.60 -12.02
C LEU A 230 -2.60 -9.34 -11.02
N PHE A 231 -1.62 -8.64 -10.44
CA PHE A 231 -0.69 -9.24 -9.49
C PHE A 231 -1.37 -9.63 -8.17
N SER A 232 -2.32 -8.82 -7.69
CA SER A 232 -3.10 -9.16 -6.48
C SER A 232 -3.97 -10.40 -6.69
N LEU A 233 -4.62 -10.54 -7.85
CA LEU A 233 -5.43 -11.71 -8.19
C LEU A 233 -4.56 -12.97 -8.34
N GLU A 234 -3.37 -12.85 -8.94
CA GLU A 234 -2.46 -13.99 -9.08
C GLU A 234 -1.91 -14.44 -7.72
N LEU A 235 -1.62 -13.50 -6.79
CA LEU A 235 -1.28 -13.83 -5.41
C LEU A 235 -2.45 -14.53 -4.70
N LEU A 236 -3.67 -14.05 -4.87
CA LEU A 236 -4.87 -14.66 -4.29
C LEU A 236 -5.05 -16.09 -4.81
N ARG A 237 -4.90 -16.28 -6.12
CA ARG A 237 -4.95 -17.59 -6.77
C ARG A 237 -3.91 -18.55 -6.18
N SER A 238 -2.66 -18.11 -6.02
CA SER A 238 -1.60 -18.94 -5.48
C SER A 238 -1.88 -19.44 -4.06
N VAL A 239 -2.44 -18.57 -3.19
CA VAL A 239 -2.82 -18.92 -1.82
C VAL A 239 -4.03 -19.86 -1.78
N THR A 240 -4.99 -19.70 -2.70
CA THR A 240 -6.21 -20.54 -2.75
C THR A 240 -5.92 -21.93 -3.34
N LEU A 241 -5.12 -22.03 -4.42
CA LEU A 241 -4.78 -23.31 -5.06
C LEU A 241 -3.86 -24.18 -4.22
N SER A 242 -2.96 -23.58 -3.43
CA SER A 242 -2.09 -24.31 -2.50
C SER A 242 -2.86 -25.16 -1.48
N GLN A 243 -4.16 -24.96 -1.32
CA GLN A 243 -5.02 -25.70 -0.42
C GLN A 243 -5.50 -27.04 -1.02
N ASN A 244 -5.66 -27.10 -2.33
CA ASN A 244 -6.23 -28.26 -3.03
C ASN A 244 -5.15 -29.24 -3.53
N ALA A 245 -3.87 -28.97 -3.26
CA ALA A 245 -2.81 -29.89 -3.60
C ALA A 245 -2.87 -31.12 -2.67
N PRO A 246 -3.03 -32.35 -3.20
CA PRO A 246 -2.99 -33.56 -2.38
C PRO A 246 -1.64 -33.64 -1.65
N PRO A 247 -1.59 -34.26 -0.44
CA PRO A 247 -0.35 -34.48 0.27
C PRO A 247 0.60 -35.27 -0.64
N PRO A 248 1.92 -34.96 -0.63
CA PRO A 248 2.87 -35.74 -1.41
C PRO A 248 2.79 -37.19 -0.97
N LYS A 249 2.65 -38.09 -1.95
CA LYS A 249 2.68 -39.54 -1.67
C LYS A 249 4.01 -39.86 -0.96
N PRO A 250 3.98 -40.62 0.14
CA PRO A 250 5.20 -41.13 0.74
C PRO A 250 5.95 -41.97 -0.30
N ALA A 251 7.24 -41.70 -0.41
CA ALA A 251 8.14 -42.44 -1.29
C ALA A 251 8.41 -43.83 -0.71
#